data_20f18295752e0356e4725bb4594eb877
#
_entry.id   20f18295752e0356e4725bb4594eb877
#
_cell.length_a   1.000
_cell.length_b   1.000
_cell.length_c   1.000
_cell.angle_alpha   90.00
_cell.angle_beta   90.00
_cell.angle_gamma   90.00
#
_symmetry.space_group_name_H-M   'P 1'
#
loop_
_entity.id
_entity.type
_entity.pdbx_description
1 polymer ?
#
loop_
_entity_poly.entity_id
_entity_poly.type
_entity_poly.pdbx_seq_one_letter_code
_entity_poly.pdbx_strand_id
1 'polypeptide(L)'
;MHLRRIQTARDSGHRLSDIDPLVINRGDWPRLPLIDVDSAGQCQEILGFGGAFTESACTVLASLPEDEREAILQAYFHPGDGIGYRLARTHVNSCDFSLGNWSCWEGPDATLDLSRYEQRIFPAIRGAQRIAGDPIRLLVSPWSPPAWMKTSGQMNHGGSLLPSRRDTWAQALCDWIRGSQQAGIAVWGLTVQNEPAANQVWESCLYSAREERDFVRDHLGPALQAAGLDRQRLLVWDHNRDAVYHRAQVVLSDPDAARYVWGTGFHWYSGDQFENLDRLHHAFPNKHLLFTEGCWEGGVQLGRWDRGERYAHHIIGDLNHWTEGWLDWNLALDRHGGPNHVGNWCDAPIIVDADRGIWTRQSSYWYIGHFSRYILPGARRLFSTQAGNGLESVAARNPDGSLVIVVCNRGDRPLSAALRIDGAWAELTVPAHAIQTLIGDPR
;
A
#
# COMPACT_ATOMS: atom_id res chain seq x y z
N MET A 1 -15.65 12.13 29.13
CA MET A 1 -14.64 11.90 28.08
C MET A 1 -15.33 12.03 26.74
N HIS A 2 -14.69 12.66 25.76
CA HIS A 2 -15.24 12.80 24.41
C HIS A 2 -14.27 12.17 23.41
N LEU A 3 -14.79 11.62 22.34
CA LEU A 3 -14.01 11.25 21.18
C LEU A 3 -14.23 12.30 20.10
N ARG A 4 -13.17 12.91 19.59
CA ARG A 4 -13.21 13.73 18.38
C ARG A 4 -13.68 12.85 17.23
N ARG A 5 -14.53 13.41 16.34
CA ARG A 5 -15.14 12.61 15.29
C ARG A 5 -14.95 13.28 13.94
N ILE A 6 -14.34 12.54 13.02
CA ILE A 6 -14.08 12.95 11.63
C ILE A 6 -15.01 12.15 10.73
N GLN A 7 -15.63 12.77 9.75
CA GLN A 7 -16.55 12.11 8.82
C GLN A 7 -16.26 12.41 7.36
N THR A 8 -16.42 11.38 6.53
CA THR A 8 -16.65 11.49 5.09
C THR A 8 -17.94 10.74 4.76
N ALA A 9 -18.87 11.37 4.04
CA ALA A 9 -20.15 10.76 3.70
C ALA A 9 -20.63 11.18 2.31
N ARG A 10 -21.23 10.23 1.56
CA ARG A 10 -21.69 10.45 0.19
C ARG A 10 -22.68 11.59 0.07
N ASP A 11 -23.69 11.56 0.90
CA ASP A 11 -24.87 12.39 0.79
C ASP A 11 -24.77 13.69 1.63
N SER A 12 -23.53 14.09 1.97
CA SER A 12 -23.22 15.33 2.65
C SER A 12 -21.99 16.01 2.05
N GLY A 13 -21.69 17.25 2.47
CA GLY A 13 -20.46 17.95 2.11
C GLY A 13 -19.22 17.50 2.90
N HIS A 14 -19.36 16.53 3.81
CA HIS A 14 -18.25 16.10 4.67
C HIS A 14 -17.20 15.32 3.88
N ARG A 15 -15.95 15.79 3.98
CA ARG A 15 -14.74 15.20 3.39
C ARG A 15 -13.60 15.36 4.39
N LEU A 16 -13.31 14.33 5.19
CA LEU A 16 -12.44 14.38 6.36
C LEU A 16 -12.79 15.56 7.29
N SER A 17 -14.09 15.79 7.49
CA SER A 17 -14.60 16.95 8.22
C SER A 17 -14.82 16.62 9.68
N ASP A 18 -14.43 17.52 10.57
CA ASP A 18 -14.83 17.46 11.99
C ASP A 18 -16.35 17.58 12.10
N ILE A 19 -16.95 16.72 12.93
CA ILE A 19 -18.36 16.75 13.30
C ILE A 19 -18.48 16.71 14.83
N ASP A 20 -19.69 16.84 15.36
CA ASP A 20 -19.90 16.84 16.81
C ASP A 20 -19.24 15.63 17.49
N PRO A 21 -18.50 15.85 18.58
CA PRO A 21 -17.77 14.79 19.26
C PRO A 21 -18.72 13.76 19.85
N LEU A 22 -18.25 12.52 19.97
CA LEU A 22 -19.00 11.43 20.59
C LEU A 22 -18.81 11.47 22.11
N VAL A 23 -19.91 11.50 22.84
CA VAL A 23 -19.90 11.51 24.32
C VAL A 23 -19.77 10.09 24.85
N ILE A 24 -18.78 9.86 25.70
CA ILE A 24 -18.56 8.58 26.38
C ILE A 24 -19.35 8.56 27.71
N ASN A 25 -20.17 7.55 27.89
CA ASN A 25 -20.98 7.28 29.06
C ASN A 25 -20.38 6.16 29.93
N ARG A 26 -20.88 6.02 31.16
CA ARG A 26 -20.58 4.89 32.07
C ARG A 26 -21.88 4.27 32.53
N GLY A 27 -21.83 3.01 32.96
CA GLY A 27 -22.99 2.24 33.37
C GLY A 27 -23.51 1.32 32.26
N ASP A 28 -24.78 0.98 32.32
CA ASP A 28 -25.40 0.04 31.38
C ASP A 28 -25.46 0.67 29.97
N TRP A 29 -25.04 -0.09 28.94
CA TRP A 29 -25.13 0.32 27.56
C TRP A 29 -26.42 -0.12 26.88
N PRO A 30 -26.87 0.56 25.82
CA PRO A 30 -28.09 0.21 25.10
C PRO A 30 -27.96 -1.17 24.43
N ARG A 31 -29.10 -1.84 24.21
CA ARG A 31 -29.16 -3.10 23.43
C ARG A 31 -28.95 -2.85 21.94
N LEU A 32 -27.75 -2.45 21.59
CA LEU A 32 -27.29 -2.24 20.19
C LEU A 32 -26.20 -3.27 19.85
N PRO A 33 -25.99 -3.54 18.56
CA PRO A 33 -24.78 -4.24 18.10
C PRO A 33 -23.52 -3.62 18.71
N LEU A 34 -22.56 -4.44 19.14
CA LEU A 34 -21.44 -3.97 19.94
C LEU A 34 -20.13 -3.99 19.15
N ILE A 35 -19.46 -2.85 19.13
CA ILE A 35 -18.03 -2.75 18.82
C ILE A 35 -17.31 -2.64 20.17
N ASP A 36 -16.59 -3.67 20.56
CA ASP A 36 -15.85 -3.71 21.82
C ASP A 36 -14.35 -3.62 21.54
N VAL A 37 -13.70 -2.60 22.09
CA VAL A 37 -12.27 -2.35 21.90
C VAL A 37 -11.54 -2.66 23.19
N ASP A 38 -10.66 -3.66 23.13
CA ASP A 38 -9.73 -3.99 24.22
C ASP A 38 -8.46 -3.15 24.08
N SER A 39 -8.33 -2.13 24.92
CA SER A 39 -7.19 -1.22 24.87
C SER A 39 -5.86 -1.84 25.32
N ALA A 40 -5.89 -3.00 25.99
CA ALA A 40 -4.73 -3.77 26.39
C ALA A 40 -4.33 -4.83 25.33
N GLY A 41 -5.27 -5.23 24.47
CA GLY A 41 -5.09 -6.27 23.45
C GLY A 41 -4.31 -5.76 22.23
N GLN A 42 -3.01 -5.51 22.38
CA GLN A 42 -2.14 -5.03 21.30
C GLN A 42 -1.77 -6.17 20.34
N CYS A 43 -1.88 -5.87 19.05
CA CYS A 43 -1.51 -6.75 17.94
C CYS A 43 -0.27 -6.21 17.18
N GLN A 44 -0.27 -6.29 15.85
CA GLN A 44 0.85 -5.83 15.01
C GLN A 44 1.07 -4.32 15.08
N GLU A 45 2.29 -3.92 14.79
CA GLU A 45 2.66 -2.52 14.56
C GLU A 45 2.26 -2.07 13.17
N ILE A 46 1.77 -0.85 13.03
CA ILE A 46 1.41 -0.25 11.75
C ILE A 46 2.57 0.59 11.24
N LEU A 47 3.07 0.25 10.06
CA LEU A 47 4.17 0.96 9.39
C LEU A 47 3.71 2.25 8.73
N GLY A 48 2.44 2.32 8.35
CA GLY A 48 1.82 3.45 7.67
C GLY A 48 1.10 3.07 6.38
N PHE A 49 0.77 4.10 5.61
CA PHE A 49 0.04 4.01 4.35
C PHE A 49 0.79 4.78 3.26
N GLY A 50 0.51 4.45 2.00
CA GLY A 50 1.20 5.08 0.89
C GLY A 50 0.61 4.77 -0.47
N GLY A 51 1.36 5.12 -1.52
CA GLY A 51 1.01 4.85 -2.91
C GLY A 51 2.24 4.81 -3.80
N ALA A 52 2.05 4.46 -5.08
CA ALA A 52 3.15 4.21 -5.98
C ALA A 52 3.52 5.42 -6.86
N PHE A 53 4.80 5.72 -6.88
CA PHE A 53 5.47 6.59 -7.84
C PHE A 53 5.81 5.78 -9.10
N THR A 54 4.82 5.54 -9.96
CA THR A 54 5.05 4.99 -11.29
C THR A 54 5.58 6.05 -12.24
N GLU A 55 6.20 5.65 -13.35
CA GLU A 55 6.59 6.61 -14.38
C GLU A 55 5.38 7.39 -14.89
N SER A 56 4.23 6.74 -15.03
CA SER A 56 2.97 7.36 -15.44
C SER A 56 2.48 8.40 -14.45
N ALA A 57 2.38 8.04 -13.17
CA ALA A 57 1.98 8.98 -12.13
C ALA A 57 2.91 10.20 -12.07
N CYS A 58 4.22 9.98 -12.14
CA CYS A 58 5.21 11.06 -12.14
C CYS A 58 5.15 11.93 -13.41
N THR A 59 4.82 11.33 -14.56
CA THR A 59 4.62 12.06 -15.82
C THR A 59 3.37 12.94 -15.75
N VAL A 60 2.28 12.41 -15.18
CA VAL A 60 1.05 13.18 -14.96
C VAL A 60 1.28 14.34 -14.00
N LEU A 61 1.98 14.12 -12.90
CA LEU A 61 2.37 15.19 -11.97
C LEU A 61 3.23 16.26 -12.67
N ALA A 62 4.19 15.85 -13.49
CA ALA A 62 5.10 16.76 -14.21
C ALA A 62 4.40 17.55 -15.31
N SER A 63 3.20 17.16 -15.76
CA SER A 63 2.41 17.91 -16.75
C SER A 63 1.69 19.12 -16.17
N LEU A 64 1.63 19.23 -14.86
CA LEU A 64 1.01 20.36 -14.15
C LEU A 64 2.02 21.49 -13.87
N PRO A 65 1.53 22.74 -13.68
CA PRO A 65 2.31 23.80 -13.07
C PRO A 65 2.93 23.37 -11.74
N GLU A 66 4.03 23.98 -11.35
CA GLU A 66 4.80 23.55 -10.16
C GLU A 66 4.00 23.63 -8.87
N ASP A 67 3.21 24.70 -8.72
CA ASP A 67 2.33 24.93 -7.56
C ASP A 67 1.22 23.85 -7.45
N GLU A 68 0.60 23.46 -8.54
CA GLU A 68 -0.40 22.40 -8.57
C GLU A 68 0.20 21.02 -8.31
N ARG A 69 1.38 20.74 -8.87
CA ARG A 69 2.14 19.52 -8.55
C ARG A 69 2.49 19.45 -7.07
N GLU A 70 3.00 20.54 -6.50
CA GLU A 70 3.31 20.65 -5.09
C GLU A 70 2.05 20.45 -4.23
N ALA A 71 0.91 21.03 -4.63
CA ALA A 71 -0.37 20.86 -3.93
C ALA A 71 -0.85 19.41 -3.90
N ILE A 72 -0.65 18.62 -4.96
CA ILE A 72 -0.95 17.18 -4.96
C ILE A 72 -0.02 16.43 -4.01
N LEU A 73 1.29 16.71 -4.04
CA LEU A 73 2.23 16.08 -3.12
C LEU A 73 1.94 16.45 -1.66
N GLN A 74 1.55 17.70 -1.38
CA GLN A 74 1.10 18.12 -0.06
C GLN A 74 -0.17 17.38 0.36
N ALA A 75 -1.14 17.21 -0.54
CA ALA A 75 -2.36 16.47 -0.26
C ALA A 75 -2.07 15.03 0.21
N TYR A 76 -1.07 14.37 -0.35
CA TYR A 76 -0.69 13.03 0.08
C TYR A 76 0.24 12.97 1.29
N PHE A 77 1.31 13.77 1.31
CA PHE A 77 2.45 13.54 2.21
C PHE A 77 2.54 14.51 3.39
N HIS A 78 1.86 15.66 3.34
CA HIS A 78 1.90 16.60 4.47
C HIS A 78 1.18 16.03 5.70
N PRO A 79 1.84 16.00 6.90
CA PRO A 79 1.29 15.30 8.06
C PRO A 79 0.05 15.97 8.67
N GLY A 80 -0.11 17.28 8.50
CA GLY A 80 -1.22 18.07 9.06
C GLY A 80 -2.33 18.33 8.05
N ASP A 81 -1.99 18.83 6.86
CA ASP A 81 -2.96 19.28 5.85
C ASP A 81 -3.29 18.21 4.80
N GLY A 82 -2.40 17.24 4.62
CA GLY A 82 -2.58 16.08 3.75
C GLY A 82 -3.14 14.86 4.46
N ILE A 83 -3.11 13.73 3.76
CA ILE A 83 -3.50 12.44 4.34
C ILE A 83 -2.32 11.67 4.96
N GLY A 84 -1.13 12.26 5.00
CA GLY A 84 0.00 11.81 5.80
C GLY A 84 0.65 10.49 5.37
N TYR A 85 0.80 10.23 4.08
CA TYR A 85 1.49 9.04 3.58
C TYR A 85 2.92 8.95 4.07
N ARG A 86 3.35 7.73 4.47
CA ARG A 86 4.68 7.40 4.99
C ARG A 86 5.31 6.19 4.32
N LEU A 87 4.55 5.47 3.52
CA LEU A 87 5.04 4.42 2.65
C LEU A 87 5.01 4.92 1.21
N ALA A 88 5.87 4.35 0.37
CA ALA A 88 5.84 4.56 -1.06
C ALA A 88 6.29 3.29 -1.80
N ARG A 89 5.90 3.16 -3.06
CA ARG A 89 6.35 2.09 -3.94
C ARG A 89 6.83 2.67 -5.27
N THR A 90 7.81 2.02 -5.90
CA THR A 90 8.17 2.28 -7.30
C THR A 90 8.67 1.00 -7.97
N HIS A 91 8.66 1.00 -9.29
CA HIS A 91 9.08 -0.15 -10.09
C HIS A 91 10.59 -0.13 -10.36
N VAL A 92 11.19 -1.31 -10.53
CA VAL A 92 12.54 -1.50 -11.11
C VAL A 92 12.35 -1.92 -12.57
N ASN A 93 13.00 -1.24 -13.51
CA ASN A 93 12.68 -1.23 -14.95
C ASN A 93 11.27 -0.71 -15.20
N SER A 94 10.76 -0.83 -16.43
CA SER A 94 9.39 -0.44 -16.76
C SER A 94 8.35 -1.38 -16.17
N CYS A 95 7.11 -0.88 -16.08
CA CYS A 95 5.89 -1.62 -15.75
C CYS A 95 4.78 -1.18 -16.72
N ASP A 96 3.57 -1.73 -16.61
CA ASP A 96 2.41 -1.33 -17.42
C ASP A 96 2.14 0.18 -17.34
N PHE A 97 2.32 0.80 -16.16
CA PHE A 97 2.24 2.25 -15.96
C PHE A 97 3.57 2.96 -16.23
N SER A 98 4.19 2.61 -17.36
CA SER A 98 5.30 3.32 -17.98
C SER A 98 4.91 3.86 -19.37
N LEU A 99 5.76 4.67 -19.97
CA LEU A 99 5.53 5.23 -21.32
C LEU A 99 5.96 4.27 -22.45
N GLY A 100 6.41 3.07 -22.11
CA GLY A 100 6.87 2.00 -22.98
C GLY A 100 7.79 1.06 -22.23
N ASN A 101 8.20 -0.04 -22.86
CA ASN A 101 9.21 -0.93 -22.28
C ASN A 101 10.57 -0.24 -22.23
N TRP A 102 11.25 -0.38 -21.10
CA TRP A 102 12.63 0.04 -20.90
C TRP A 102 13.28 -0.71 -19.75
N SER A 103 14.60 -0.77 -19.75
CA SER A 103 15.40 -1.42 -18.72
C SER A 103 16.58 -0.53 -18.33
N CYS A 104 17.00 -0.59 -17.07
CA CYS A 104 18.25 0.05 -16.61
C CYS A 104 19.51 -0.61 -17.16
N TRP A 105 19.38 -1.74 -17.84
CA TRP A 105 20.48 -2.50 -18.44
C TRP A 105 20.09 -2.97 -19.84
N GLU A 106 20.54 -2.25 -20.88
CA GLU A 106 20.12 -2.55 -22.25
C GLU A 106 20.84 -3.76 -22.89
N GLY A 107 21.82 -4.33 -22.21
CA GLY A 107 22.57 -5.51 -22.69
C GLY A 107 23.44 -6.13 -21.61
N PRO A 108 24.08 -7.29 -21.93
CA PRO A 108 24.91 -8.03 -20.95
C PRO A 108 26.09 -7.24 -20.38
N ASP A 109 26.63 -6.33 -21.16
CA ASP A 109 27.80 -5.50 -20.80
C ASP A 109 27.39 -4.07 -20.39
N ALA A 110 26.08 -3.78 -20.33
CA ALA A 110 25.58 -2.45 -19.98
C ALA A 110 25.78 -2.16 -18.49
N THR A 111 26.23 -0.95 -18.20
CA THR A 111 26.22 -0.40 -16.84
C THR A 111 24.81 0.05 -16.46
N LEU A 112 24.57 0.15 -15.14
CA LEU A 112 23.30 0.69 -14.60
C LEU A 112 23.05 2.10 -15.12
N ASP A 113 21.91 2.32 -15.77
CA ASP A 113 21.41 3.63 -16.19
C ASP A 113 20.16 4.02 -15.37
N LEU A 114 20.29 5.03 -14.52
CA LEU A 114 19.19 5.62 -13.75
C LEU A 114 18.69 6.96 -14.31
N SER A 115 19.13 7.35 -15.50
CA SER A 115 18.78 8.65 -16.09
C SER A 115 17.28 8.87 -16.20
N ARG A 116 16.52 7.82 -16.49
CA ARG A 116 15.05 7.88 -16.59
C ARG A 116 14.38 8.13 -15.24
N TYR A 117 14.91 7.55 -14.15
CA TYR A 117 14.45 7.84 -12.79
C TYR A 117 14.79 9.26 -12.39
N GLU A 118 16.01 9.72 -12.66
CA GLU A 118 16.46 11.08 -12.35
C GLU A 118 15.64 12.16 -13.07
N GLN A 119 15.19 11.88 -14.28
CA GLN A 119 14.39 12.80 -15.06
C GLN A 119 12.92 12.82 -14.66
N ARG A 120 12.35 11.70 -14.19
CA ARG A 120 10.90 11.54 -14.03
C ARG A 120 10.44 11.18 -12.63
N ILE A 121 11.02 10.15 -12.01
CA ILE A 121 10.49 9.53 -10.79
C ILE A 121 11.13 10.14 -9.53
N PHE A 122 12.45 10.22 -9.49
CA PHE A 122 13.17 10.71 -8.31
C PHE A 122 12.83 12.15 -7.93
N PRO A 123 12.58 13.10 -8.85
CA PRO A 123 12.13 14.44 -8.49
C PRO A 123 10.83 14.45 -7.66
N ALA A 124 9.86 13.60 -8.02
CA ALA A 124 8.60 13.48 -7.30
C ALA A 124 8.80 12.87 -5.91
N ILE A 125 9.63 11.81 -5.80
CA ILE A 125 9.98 11.19 -4.50
C ILE A 125 10.70 12.18 -3.59
N ARG A 126 11.68 12.95 -4.10
CA ARG A 126 12.37 14.00 -3.33
C ARG A 126 11.40 15.11 -2.87
N GLY A 127 10.46 15.50 -3.73
CA GLY A 127 9.39 16.45 -3.38
C GLY A 127 8.52 15.93 -2.24
N ALA A 128 8.05 14.70 -2.35
CA ALA A 128 7.27 14.04 -1.31
C ALA A 128 8.05 13.91 0.02
N GLN A 129 9.32 13.51 -0.06
CA GLN A 129 10.19 13.37 1.11
C GLN A 129 10.37 14.71 1.84
N ARG A 130 10.57 15.82 1.12
CA ARG A 130 10.67 17.16 1.66
C ARG A 130 9.38 17.57 2.39
N ILE A 131 8.22 17.30 1.80
CA ILE A 131 6.91 17.65 2.36
C ILE A 131 6.58 16.79 3.58
N ALA A 132 6.90 15.51 3.53
CA ALA A 132 6.66 14.59 4.64
C ALA A 132 7.43 14.98 5.91
N GLY A 133 8.61 15.57 5.78
CA GLY A 133 9.49 15.94 6.91
C GLY A 133 10.17 14.74 7.58
N ASP A 134 9.50 13.60 7.63
CA ASP A 134 10.00 12.33 8.16
C ASP A 134 10.30 11.33 7.02
N PRO A 135 11.20 10.34 7.24
CA PRO A 135 11.54 9.38 6.21
C PRO A 135 10.33 8.61 5.64
N ILE A 136 10.20 8.63 4.32
CA ILE A 136 9.25 7.77 3.59
C ILE A 136 9.93 6.42 3.36
N ARG A 137 9.24 5.33 3.71
CA ARG A 137 9.71 3.97 3.47
C ARG A 137 9.40 3.58 2.03
N LEU A 138 10.39 3.63 1.14
CA LEU A 138 10.25 3.28 -0.26
C LEU A 138 10.46 1.78 -0.46
N LEU A 139 9.42 1.08 -0.91
CA LEU A 139 9.45 -0.28 -1.41
C LEU A 139 9.72 -0.25 -2.92
N VAL A 140 10.60 -1.12 -3.42
CA VAL A 140 10.85 -1.25 -4.86
C VAL A 140 10.50 -2.67 -5.33
N SER A 141 9.91 -2.77 -6.52
CA SER A 141 9.46 -4.04 -7.08
C SER A 141 9.84 -4.16 -8.55
N PRO A 142 10.52 -5.24 -8.98
CA PRO A 142 10.75 -5.50 -10.40
C PRO A 142 9.51 -6.16 -11.03
N TRP A 143 9.08 -5.62 -12.20
CA TRP A 143 8.04 -6.26 -13.04
C TRP A 143 8.66 -7.29 -13.99
N SER A 144 9.85 -7.03 -14.48
CA SER A 144 10.61 -7.97 -15.30
C SER A 144 12.10 -7.68 -15.20
N PRO A 145 12.94 -8.71 -15.20
CA PRO A 145 14.33 -8.56 -15.61
C PRO A 145 14.42 -8.04 -17.06
N PRO A 146 15.56 -7.48 -17.49
CA PRO A 146 15.81 -7.15 -18.88
C PRO A 146 15.53 -8.32 -19.83
N ALA A 147 15.05 -8.07 -21.04
CA ALA A 147 14.66 -9.09 -22.01
C ALA A 147 15.75 -10.18 -22.24
N TRP A 148 17.03 -9.77 -22.30
CA TRP A 148 18.16 -10.67 -22.53
C TRP A 148 18.48 -11.61 -21.33
N MET A 149 17.88 -11.39 -20.16
CA MET A 149 17.97 -12.28 -19.01
C MET A 149 16.84 -13.32 -18.95
N LYS A 150 15.88 -13.27 -19.86
CA LYS A 150 14.65 -14.10 -19.79
C LYS A 150 14.60 -15.19 -20.84
N THR A 151 13.92 -16.27 -20.51
CA THR A 151 13.70 -17.41 -21.42
C THR A 151 12.91 -17.03 -22.67
N SER A 152 12.02 -16.04 -22.57
CA SER A 152 11.21 -15.53 -23.68
C SER A 152 11.95 -14.52 -24.57
N GLY A 153 13.07 -13.96 -24.10
CA GLY A 153 13.74 -12.84 -24.79
C GLY A 153 12.93 -11.55 -24.86
N GLN A 154 11.90 -11.42 -24.01
CA GLN A 154 11.01 -10.26 -23.92
C GLN A 154 10.75 -9.89 -22.46
N MET A 155 10.49 -8.61 -22.19
CA MET A 155 10.08 -8.18 -20.84
C MET A 155 8.62 -8.52 -20.56
N ASN A 156 7.76 -8.48 -21.58
CA ASN A 156 6.34 -8.80 -21.54
C ASN A 156 6.07 -10.30 -21.70
N HIS A 157 4.82 -10.70 -21.52
CA HIS A 157 4.32 -12.05 -21.78
C HIS A 157 5.01 -13.15 -20.94
N GLY A 158 5.26 -12.88 -19.65
CA GLY A 158 5.80 -13.86 -18.73
C GLY A 158 7.22 -14.29 -19.09
N GLY A 159 7.41 -15.60 -19.30
CA GLY A 159 8.75 -16.18 -19.34
C GLY A 159 9.39 -16.21 -17.94
N SER A 160 10.55 -16.85 -17.82
CA SER A 160 11.27 -16.98 -16.54
C SER A 160 12.68 -16.43 -16.65
N LEU A 161 13.27 -16.07 -15.53
CA LEU A 161 14.67 -15.71 -15.44
C LEU A 161 15.55 -16.91 -15.85
N LEU A 162 16.46 -16.71 -16.79
CA LEU A 162 17.42 -17.74 -17.20
C LEU A 162 18.28 -18.20 -15.99
N PRO A 163 18.43 -19.50 -15.74
CA PRO A 163 19.27 -19.99 -14.63
C PRO A 163 20.69 -19.39 -14.63
N SER A 164 21.29 -19.23 -15.82
CA SER A 164 22.63 -18.64 -15.98
C SER A 164 22.68 -17.13 -15.70
N ARG A 165 21.54 -16.48 -15.47
CA ARG A 165 21.44 -15.03 -15.20
C ARG A 165 20.97 -14.70 -13.80
N ARG A 166 20.75 -15.69 -12.93
CA ARG A 166 20.25 -15.47 -11.56
C ARG A 166 21.20 -14.60 -10.73
N ASP A 167 22.49 -14.90 -10.75
CA ASP A 167 23.49 -14.08 -10.05
C ASP A 167 23.60 -12.67 -10.64
N THR A 168 23.57 -12.57 -11.97
CA THR A 168 23.59 -11.28 -12.65
C THR A 168 22.39 -10.41 -12.25
N TRP A 169 21.19 -11.00 -12.18
CA TRP A 169 19.97 -10.27 -11.78
C TRP A 169 19.99 -9.89 -10.32
N ALA A 170 20.44 -10.78 -9.43
CA ALA A 170 20.61 -10.47 -8.02
C ALA A 170 21.57 -9.30 -7.79
N GLN A 171 22.71 -9.29 -8.50
CA GLN A 171 23.66 -8.17 -8.45
C GLN A 171 23.07 -6.90 -9.03
N ALA A 172 22.34 -6.97 -10.15
CA ALA A 172 21.68 -5.82 -10.75
C ALA A 172 20.70 -5.13 -9.78
N LEU A 173 19.92 -5.89 -9.02
CA LEU A 173 19.03 -5.33 -7.99
C LEU A 173 19.82 -4.63 -6.87
N CYS A 174 20.95 -5.20 -6.45
CA CYS A 174 21.84 -4.55 -5.48
C CYS A 174 22.41 -3.23 -6.04
N ASP A 175 22.83 -3.22 -7.30
CA ASP A 175 23.38 -2.04 -7.95
C ASP A 175 22.32 -0.94 -8.11
N TRP A 176 21.08 -1.31 -8.44
CA TRP A 176 19.95 -0.38 -8.50
C TRP A 176 19.72 0.30 -7.14
N ILE A 177 19.69 -0.48 -6.06
CA ILE A 177 19.52 0.06 -4.69
C ILE A 177 20.66 1.03 -4.35
N ARG A 178 21.90 0.65 -4.61
CA ARG A 178 23.08 1.49 -4.33
C ARG A 178 23.09 2.76 -5.19
N GLY A 179 22.78 2.64 -6.47
CA GLY A 179 22.67 3.79 -7.38
C GLY A 179 21.58 4.77 -6.94
N SER A 180 20.44 4.25 -6.51
CA SER A 180 19.35 5.08 -5.96
C SER A 180 19.77 5.79 -4.67
N GLN A 181 20.48 5.10 -3.77
CA GLN A 181 21.02 5.70 -2.55
C GLN A 181 22.04 6.81 -2.85
N GLN A 182 22.91 6.60 -3.85
CA GLN A 182 23.85 7.63 -4.33
C GLN A 182 23.12 8.85 -4.92
N ALA A 183 21.96 8.62 -5.55
CA ALA A 183 21.05 9.66 -6.03
C ALA A 183 20.22 10.33 -4.92
N GLY A 184 20.45 9.97 -3.64
CA GLY A 184 19.72 10.51 -2.50
C GLY A 184 18.33 9.91 -2.26
N ILE A 185 18.04 8.75 -2.86
CA ILE A 185 16.78 8.01 -2.69
C ILE A 185 17.03 6.79 -1.81
N ALA A 186 16.59 6.85 -0.56
CA ALA A 186 16.70 5.73 0.36
C ALA A 186 15.68 4.64 0.04
N VAL A 187 16.14 3.43 -0.21
CA VAL A 187 15.29 2.24 -0.39
C VAL A 187 15.10 1.56 0.97
N TRP A 188 13.86 1.34 1.37
CA TRP A 188 13.51 0.64 2.61
C TRP A 188 13.37 -0.87 2.41
N GLY A 189 12.79 -1.28 1.28
CA GLY A 189 12.52 -2.68 1.00
C GLY A 189 12.48 -3.00 -0.49
N LEU A 190 12.51 -4.29 -0.78
CA LEU A 190 12.50 -4.87 -2.12
C LEU A 190 11.56 -6.06 -2.14
N THR A 191 10.72 -6.20 -3.17
CA THR A 191 10.06 -7.47 -3.46
C THR A 191 10.90 -8.28 -4.46
N VAL A 192 10.83 -9.61 -4.38
CA VAL A 192 11.58 -10.48 -5.31
C VAL A 192 11.14 -10.26 -6.74
N GLN A 193 9.81 -10.18 -6.94
CA GLN A 193 9.16 -10.01 -8.24
C GLN A 193 7.73 -9.53 -8.03
N ASN A 194 7.28 -8.52 -8.79
CA ASN A 194 5.86 -8.19 -8.86
C ASN A 194 5.10 -9.32 -9.58
N GLU A 195 4.04 -9.80 -8.95
CA GLU A 195 3.09 -10.78 -9.49
C GLU A 195 3.74 -12.01 -10.16
N PRO A 196 4.55 -12.80 -9.43
CA PRO A 196 5.35 -13.88 -10.00
C PRO A 196 4.54 -15.05 -10.58
N ALA A 197 3.22 -15.07 -10.44
CA ALA A 197 2.34 -16.06 -11.04
C ALA A 197 1.55 -15.52 -12.25
N ALA A 198 1.70 -14.24 -12.59
CA ALA A 198 0.97 -13.61 -13.68
C ALA A 198 1.77 -13.58 -14.98
N ASN A 199 1.16 -14.07 -16.05
CA ASN A 199 1.63 -13.92 -17.43
C ASN A 199 0.83 -12.77 -18.08
N GLN A 200 1.41 -11.58 -18.08
CA GLN A 200 0.73 -10.37 -18.52
C GLN A 200 1.22 -9.90 -19.91
N VAL A 201 0.37 -9.14 -20.61
CA VAL A 201 0.74 -8.48 -21.89
C VAL A 201 1.74 -7.35 -21.70
N TRP A 202 1.96 -6.93 -20.46
CA TRP A 202 3.01 -6.00 -20.05
C TRP A 202 4.18 -6.76 -19.41
N GLU A 203 5.11 -6.01 -18.83
CA GLU A 203 6.28 -6.55 -18.12
C GLU A 203 5.84 -7.54 -17.05
N SER A 204 6.32 -8.76 -17.14
CA SER A 204 6.01 -9.84 -16.19
C SER A 204 7.09 -10.91 -16.25
N CYS A 205 7.33 -11.59 -15.14
CA CYS A 205 8.29 -12.68 -15.05
C CYS A 205 7.77 -13.76 -14.11
N LEU A 206 7.71 -14.98 -14.59
CA LEU A 206 7.15 -16.10 -13.83
C LEU A 206 8.19 -16.71 -12.89
N TYR A 207 7.76 -16.94 -11.65
CA TYR A 207 8.45 -17.77 -10.67
C TYR A 207 7.44 -18.73 -10.06
N SER A 208 7.74 -20.01 -10.04
CA SER A 208 7.09 -20.93 -9.11
C SER A 208 7.54 -20.59 -7.68
N ALA A 209 6.79 -21.05 -6.67
CA ALA A 209 7.20 -20.83 -5.28
C ALA A 209 8.58 -21.42 -4.95
N ARG A 210 8.97 -22.53 -5.62
CA ARG A 210 10.29 -23.14 -5.47
C ARG A 210 11.39 -22.31 -6.13
N GLU A 211 11.13 -21.79 -7.32
CA GLU A 211 12.11 -20.92 -8.01
C GLU A 211 12.33 -19.62 -7.25
N GLU A 212 11.27 -19.03 -6.68
CA GLU A 212 11.37 -17.85 -5.81
C GLU A 212 12.19 -18.16 -4.55
N ARG A 213 11.91 -19.30 -3.87
CA ARG A 213 12.70 -19.79 -2.74
C ARG A 213 14.18 -19.95 -3.10
N ASP A 214 14.46 -20.66 -4.19
CA ASP A 214 15.84 -20.98 -4.61
C ASP A 214 16.59 -19.69 -5.02
N PHE A 215 15.91 -18.76 -5.69
CA PHE A 215 16.49 -17.46 -6.03
C PHE A 215 16.81 -16.62 -4.79
N VAL A 216 15.92 -16.59 -3.80
CA VAL A 216 16.18 -15.92 -2.51
C VAL A 216 17.34 -16.56 -1.77
N ARG A 217 17.33 -17.90 -1.64
CA ARG A 217 18.31 -18.65 -0.86
C ARG A 217 19.71 -18.59 -1.45
N ASP A 218 19.83 -18.83 -2.76
CA ASP A 218 21.11 -19.13 -3.41
C ASP A 218 21.71 -17.90 -4.13
N HIS A 219 20.89 -16.87 -4.44
CA HIS A 219 21.35 -15.74 -5.25
C HIS A 219 21.06 -14.39 -4.58
N LEU A 220 19.79 -13.97 -4.43
CA LEU A 220 19.44 -12.61 -4.01
C LEU A 220 19.81 -12.32 -2.55
N GLY A 221 19.50 -13.24 -1.64
CA GLY A 221 19.84 -13.09 -0.22
C GLY A 221 21.35 -12.95 0.02
N PRO A 222 22.18 -13.88 -0.51
CA PRO A 222 23.64 -13.74 -0.45
C PRO A 222 24.18 -12.46 -1.11
N ALA A 223 23.62 -12.05 -2.25
CA ALA A 223 24.03 -10.81 -2.93
C ALA A 223 23.73 -9.56 -2.09
N LEU A 224 22.54 -9.44 -1.51
CA LEU A 224 22.18 -8.35 -0.60
C LEU A 224 23.13 -8.30 0.60
N GLN A 225 23.43 -9.45 1.20
CA GLN A 225 24.36 -9.54 2.33
C GLN A 225 25.77 -9.12 1.93
N ALA A 226 26.29 -9.64 0.84
CA ALA A 226 27.62 -9.28 0.31
C ALA A 226 27.72 -7.80 -0.08
N ALA A 227 26.60 -7.23 -0.52
CA ALA A 227 26.50 -5.81 -0.85
C ALA A 227 26.37 -4.88 0.36
N GLY A 228 26.25 -5.39 1.60
CA GLY A 228 25.96 -4.60 2.79
C GLY A 228 24.54 -4.02 2.79
N LEU A 229 23.61 -4.67 2.10
CA LEU A 229 22.21 -4.30 1.95
C LEU A 229 21.28 -5.24 2.77
N ASP A 230 21.81 -5.92 3.76
CA ASP A 230 21.11 -6.85 4.65
C ASP A 230 20.02 -6.19 5.52
N ARG A 231 20.02 -4.87 5.60
CA ARG A 231 18.98 -4.09 6.28
C ARG A 231 17.75 -3.81 5.42
N GLN A 232 17.81 -3.98 4.11
CA GLN A 232 16.65 -3.86 3.22
C GLN A 232 15.65 -4.96 3.55
N ARG A 233 14.37 -4.59 3.59
CA ARG A 233 13.28 -5.52 3.87
C ARG A 233 12.95 -6.31 2.61
N LEU A 234 13.36 -7.57 2.53
CA LEU A 234 13.03 -8.44 1.39
C LEU A 234 11.65 -9.05 1.61
N LEU A 235 10.75 -8.85 0.64
CA LEU A 235 9.42 -9.43 0.60
C LEU A 235 9.31 -10.44 -0.53
N VAL A 236 8.56 -11.50 -0.28
CA VAL A 236 8.23 -12.55 -1.26
C VAL A 236 6.77 -12.45 -1.68
N TRP A 237 6.40 -13.13 -2.73
CA TRP A 237 5.07 -13.23 -3.33
C TRP A 237 4.65 -11.96 -4.07
N ASP A 238 4.31 -10.89 -3.37
CA ASP A 238 3.91 -9.61 -3.99
C ASP A 238 2.82 -9.77 -5.08
N HIS A 239 1.76 -10.56 -4.76
CA HIS A 239 0.66 -10.90 -5.65
C HIS A 239 -0.60 -11.21 -4.82
N ASN A 240 -1.67 -11.70 -5.46
CA ASN A 240 -2.99 -11.83 -4.89
C ASN A 240 -3.09 -12.65 -3.59
N ARG A 241 -3.98 -12.21 -2.72
CA ARG A 241 -4.23 -12.72 -1.36
C ARG A 241 -4.69 -14.18 -1.32
N ASP A 242 -5.38 -14.66 -2.36
CA ASP A 242 -5.90 -16.04 -2.43
C ASP A 242 -4.80 -17.10 -2.29
N ALA A 243 -3.63 -16.85 -2.88
CA ALA A 243 -2.51 -17.79 -2.88
C ALA A 243 -1.39 -17.42 -1.88
N VAL A 244 -1.54 -16.35 -1.09
CA VAL A 244 -0.47 -15.79 -0.24
C VAL A 244 0.13 -16.83 0.71
N TYR A 245 -0.70 -17.64 1.39
CA TYR A 245 -0.22 -18.70 2.27
C TYR A 245 0.55 -19.78 1.49
N HIS A 246 -0.06 -20.30 0.42
CA HIS A 246 0.52 -21.41 -0.34
C HIS A 246 1.85 -21.06 -1.01
N ARG A 247 2.04 -19.81 -1.38
CA ARG A 247 3.25 -19.32 -2.01
C ARG A 247 4.33 -19.01 -0.98
N ALA A 248 4.00 -18.21 0.03
CA ALA A 248 4.96 -17.76 1.03
C ALA A 248 5.48 -18.93 1.90
N GLN A 249 4.64 -19.91 2.26
CA GLN A 249 5.07 -21.04 3.07
C GLN A 249 6.23 -21.84 2.46
N VAL A 250 6.30 -21.94 1.13
CA VAL A 250 7.38 -22.68 0.45
C VAL A 250 8.73 -22.01 0.68
N VAL A 251 8.75 -20.67 0.66
CA VAL A 251 9.96 -19.89 0.92
C VAL A 251 10.26 -19.86 2.42
N LEU A 252 9.25 -19.59 3.24
CA LEU A 252 9.43 -19.37 4.68
C LEU A 252 9.68 -20.66 5.47
N SER A 253 9.32 -21.84 4.92
CA SER A 253 9.64 -23.13 5.53
C SER A 253 11.06 -23.60 5.26
N ASP A 254 11.78 -22.98 4.34
CA ASP A 254 13.20 -23.21 4.11
C ASP A 254 14.01 -22.23 4.98
N PRO A 255 14.69 -22.67 6.05
CA PRO A 255 15.38 -21.76 6.97
C PRO A 255 16.50 -20.95 6.31
N ASP A 256 17.15 -21.51 5.27
CA ASP A 256 18.22 -20.83 4.55
C ASP A 256 17.70 -19.73 3.62
N ALA A 257 16.48 -19.85 3.11
CA ALA A 257 15.80 -18.77 2.41
C ALA A 257 15.16 -17.78 3.39
N ALA A 258 14.44 -18.31 4.39
CA ALA A 258 13.65 -17.51 5.34
C ALA A 258 14.49 -16.49 6.11
N ARG A 259 15.78 -16.78 6.39
CA ARG A 259 16.66 -15.85 7.10
C ARG A 259 16.84 -14.50 6.38
N TYR A 260 16.69 -14.47 5.05
CA TYR A 260 16.80 -13.25 4.25
C TYR A 260 15.45 -12.52 4.11
N VAL A 261 14.33 -13.20 4.33
CA VAL A 261 12.98 -12.68 4.10
C VAL A 261 12.46 -11.97 5.34
N TRP A 262 12.13 -10.70 5.19
CA TRP A 262 11.45 -9.92 6.20
C TRP A 262 9.96 -10.29 6.29
N GLY A 263 9.26 -10.38 5.15
CA GLY A 263 7.83 -10.62 5.12
C GLY A 263 7.29 -10.98 3.74
N THR A 264 5.98 -10.88 3.62
CA THR A 264 5.22 -11.22 2.41
C THR A 264 4.41 -10.00 1.95
N GLY A 265 4.59 -9.63 0.69
CA GLY A 265 3.75 -8.64 0.00
C GLY A 265 2.51 -9.31 -0.58
N PHE A 266 1.39 -8.58 -0.65
CA PHE A 266 0.20 -9.10 -1.30
C PHE A 266 -0.71 -8.01 -1.89
N HIS A 267 -1.59 -8.41 -2.83
CA HIS A 267 -2.55 -7.60 -3.58
C HIS A 267 -3.98 -8.06 -3.35
N TRP A 268 -4.99 -7.29 -3.80
CA TRP A 268 -6.41 -7.55 -3.53
C TRP A 268 -7.23 -8.10 -4.70
N TYR A 269 -6.63 -8.30 -5.88
CA TYR A 269 -7.41 -8.54 -7.11
C TYR A 269 -8.16 -9.87 -7.15
N SER A 270 -7.83 -10.82 -6.27
CA SER A 270 -8.55 -12.09 -6.11
C SER A 270 -9.77 -12.04 -5.19
N GLY A 271 -9.99 -10.93 -4.45
CA GLY A 271 -11.08 -10.77 -3.50
C GLY A 271 -10.63 -10.75 -2.03
N ASP A 272 -11.52 -11.10 -1.12
CA ASP A 272 -11.33 -10.86 0.30
C ASP A 272 -10.32 -11.81 0.96
N GLN A 273 -10.53 -13.09 0.92
CA GLN A 273 -9.69 -14.18 1.50
C GLN A 273 -8.75 -13.76 2.67
N PHE A 274 -9.24 -12.89 3.55
CA PHE A 274 -8.46 -12.33 4.68
C PHE A 274 -7.93 -13.44 5.62
N GLU A 275 -8.64 -14.55 5.74
CA GLU A 275 -8.24 -15.70 6.53
C GLU A 275 -6.91 -16.33 6.09
N ASN A 276 -6.48 -16.11 4.85
CA ASN A 276 -5.17 -16.57 4.39
C ASN A 276 -4.03 -15.76 5.03
N LEU A 277 -4.28 -14.51 5.40
CA LEU A 277 -3.33 -13.67 6.14
C LEU A 277 -3.16 -14.18 7.58
N ASP A 278 -4.29 -14.49 8.26
CA ASP A 278 -4.25 -15.12 9.59
C ASP A 278 -3.48 -16.45 9.55
N ARG A 279 -3.78 -17.27 8.54
CA ARG A 279 -3.12 -18.56 8.38
C ARG A 279 -1.61 -18.39 8.19
N LEU A 280 -1.19 -17.40 7.40
CA LEU A 280 0.22 -17.12 7.18
C LEU A 280 0.89 -16.60 8.45
N HIS A 281 0.25 -15.63 9.14
CA HIS A 281 0.77 -15.09 10.40
C HIS A 281 0.91 -16.16 11.48
N HIS A 282 -0.09 -17.02 11.66
CA HIS A 282 -0.01 -18.09 12.67
C HIS A 282 1.06 -19.14 12.36
N ALA A 283 1.31 -19.42 11.08
CA ALA A 283 2.37 -20.34 10.66
C ALA A 283 3.77 -19.73 10.82
N PHE A 284 3.91 -18.42 10.63
CA PHE A 284 5.18 -17.68 10.65
C PHE A 284 5.06 -16.37 11.42
N PRO A 285 4.84 -16.41 12.77
CA PRO A 285 4.48 -15.22 13.55
C PRO A 285 5.57 -14.14 13.62
N ASN A 286 6.81 -14.48 13.27
CA ASN A 286 7.94 -13.55 13.23
C ASN A 286 8.15 -12.93 11.83
N LYS A 287 7.25 -13.21 10.88
CA LYS A 287 7.27 -12.65 9.54
C LYS A 287 6.14 -11.63 9.37
N HIS A 288 6.40 -10.65 8.55
CA HIS A 288 5.57 -9.47 8.37
C HIS A 288 4.64 -9.60 7.16
N LEU A 289 3.51 -8.92 7.20
CA LEU A 289 2.53 -8.84 6.10
C LEU A 289 2.37 -7.39 5.66
N LEU A 290 2.52 -7.15 4.36
CA LEU A 290 2.37 -5.83 3.78
C LEU A 290 1.44 -5.89 2.56
N PHE A 291 0.38 -5.10 2.56
CA PHE A 291 -0.39 -4.88 1.35
C PHE A 291 0.41 -3.96 0.42
N THR A 292 0.81 -4.46 -0.74
CA THR A 292 1.78 -3.81 -1.60
C THR A 292 1.18 -3.15 -2.84
N GLU A 293 -0.03 -3.52 -3.23
CA GLU A 293 -0.71 -2.92 -4.39
C GLU A 293 -2.22 -3.16 -4.39
N GLY A 294 -2.97 -2.14 -4.80
CA GLY A 294 -4.36 -2.24 -5.19
C GLY A 294 -4.85 -1.00 -5.90
N CYS A 295 -5.66 -1.18 -6.94
CA CYS A 295 -6.38 -0.11 -7.62
C CYS A 295 -7.69 -0.63 -8.22
N TRP A 296 -8.51 0.28 -8.75
CA TRP A 296 -9.63 -0.06 -9.60
C TRP A 296 -9.18 -0.07 -11.07
N GLU A 297 -9.37 -1.21 -11.71
CA GLU A 297 -9.17 -1.38 -13.15
C GLU A 297 -10.39 -0.91 -13.96
N GLY A 298 -10.21 -0.74 -15.27
CA GLY A 298 -11.26 -0.32 -16.19
C GLY A 298 -11.41 1.19 -16.36
N GLY A 299 -10.38 1.96 -15.98
CA GLY A 299 -10.29 3.39 -16.19
C GLY A 299 -11.01 4.25 -15.16
N VAL A 300 -10.94 5.56 -15.38
CA VAL A 300 -11.47 6.58 -14.46
C VAL A 300 -12.99 6.63 -14.52
N GLN A 301 -13.61 6.70 -13.35
CA GLN A 301 -15.04 6.96 -13.19
C GLN A 301 -15.24 8.00 -12.09
N LEU A 302 -15.16 9.25 -12.47
CA LEU A 302 -15.29 10.37 -11.52
C LEU A 302 -16.61 10.31 -10.74
N GLY A 303 -16.53 10.54 -9.44
CA GLY A 303 -17.67 10.59 -8.56
C GLY A 303 -18.23 9.23 -8.08
N ARG A 304 -17.66 8.11 -8.52
CA ARG A 304 -18.04 6.78 -8.04
C ARG A 304 -17.66 6.63 -6.56
N TRP A 305 -18.68 6.49 -5.72
CA TRP A 305 -18.50 6.44 -4.28
C TRP A 305 -18.08 5.05 -3.76
N ASP A 306 -18.64 4.01 -4.35
CA ASP A 306 -18.34 2.60 -4.06
C ASP A 306 -16.84 2.25 -4.15
N ARG A 307 -16.07 3.03 -4.90
CA ARG A 307 -14.63 2.86 -5.00
C ARG A 307 -13.93 3.16 -3.67
N GLY A 308 -14.22 4.30 -3.04
CA GLY A 308 -13.69 4.60 -1.72
C GLY A 308 -14.14 3.59 -0.65
N GLU A 309 -15.37 3.14 -0.72
CA GLU A 309 -15.92 2.11 0.18
C GLU A 309 -15.17 0.78 0.09
N ARG A 310 -14.79 0.36 -1.12
CA ARG A 310 -13.96 -0.84 -1.29
C ARG A 310 -12.58 -0.67 -0.66
N TYR A 311 -11.96 0.50 -0.81
CA TYR A 311 -10.68 0.78 -0.13
C TYR A 311 -10.81 0.63 1.38
N ALA A 312 -11.84 1.23 1.99
CA ALA A 312 -12.06 1.09 3.44
C ALA A 312 -12.29 -0.36 3.86
N HIS A 313 -13.08 -1.11 3.11
CA HIS A 313 -13.34 -2.53 3.35
C HIS A 313 -12.03 -3.34 3.40
N HIS A 314 -11.20 -3.20 2.37
CA HIS A 314 -9.93 -3.94 2.29
C HIS A 314 -8.94 -3.47 3.37
N ILE A 315 -8.82 -2.16 3.62
CA ILE A 315 -7.91 -1.66 4.67
C ILE A 315 -8.35 -2.18 6.05
N ILE A 316 -9.65 -2.12 6.38
CA ILE A 316 -10.17 -2.65 7.65
C ILE A 316 -9.94 -4.16 7.74
N GLY A 317 -10.25 -4.89 6.67
CA GLY A 317 -10.04 -6.34 6.60
C GLY A 317 -8.57 -6.69 6.80
N ASP A 318 -7.67 -6.09 6.02
CA ASP A 318 -6.23 -6.35 6.07
C ASP A 318 -5.64 -6.03 7.45
N LEU A 319 -5.95 -4.86 8.01
CA LEU A 319 -5.44 -4.48 9.33
C LEU A 319 -5.94 -5.42 10.43
N ASN A 320 -7.19 -5.88 10.36
CA ASN A 320 -7.72 -6.85 11.32
C ASN A 320 -7.06 -8.24 11.18
N HIS A 321 -6.42 -8.52 10.03
CA HIS A 321 -5.75 -9.78 9.71
C HIS A 321 -4.22 -9.61 9.57
N TRP A 322 -3.59 -8.91 10.51
CA TRP A 322 -2.15 -8.80 10.74
C TRP A 322 -1.35 -8.00 9.71
N THR A 323 -1.99 -7.30 8.79
CA THR A 323 -1.28 -6.43 7.84
C THR A 323 -0.71 -5.21 8.56
N GLU A 324 0.56 -4.89 8.31
CA GLU A 324 1.30 -3.85 8.98
C GLU A 324 1.36 -2.52 8.22
N GLY A 325 0.99 -2.51 6.95
CA GLY A 325 0.98 -1.31 6.13
C GLY A 325 0.23 -1.54 4.83
N TRP A 326 -0.13 -0.44 4.15
CA TRP A 326 -1.00 -0.50 3.01
C TRP A 326 -0.56 0.48 1.92
N LEU A 327 -0.36 -0.02 0.69
CA LEU A 327 0.11 0.74 -0.46
C LEU A 327 -0.92 0.69 -1.59
N ASP A 328 -1.47 1.86 -1.91
CA ASP A 328 -2.23 2.07 -3.13
C ASP A 328 -1.34 1.96 -4.38
N TRP A 329 -1.94 1.78 -5.55
CA TRP A 329 -1.21 1.83 -6.81
C TRP A 329 -0.88 3.28 -7.19
N ASN A 330 -1.21 3.74 -8.37
CA ASN A 330 -0.81 5.05 -8.88
C ASN A 330 -1.27 6.22 -8.00
N LEU A 331 -0.36 7.10 -7.57
CA LEU A 331 -0.69 8.33 -6.84
C LEU A 331 -1.63 9.25 -7.65
N ALA A 332 -1.38 9.39 -8.95
CA ALA A 332 -2.20 10.21 -9.82
C ALA A 332 -2.20 9.65 -11.24
N LEU A 333 -3.34 9.75 -11.91
CA LEU A 333 -3.50 9.38 -13.31
C LEU A 333 -4.22 10.49 -14.08
N ASP A 334 -4.10 10.46 -15.41
CA ASP A 334 -4.85 11.36 -16.27
C ASP A 334 -6.36 11.02 -16.31
N ARG A 335 -7.15 11.83 -16.98
CA ARG A 335 -8.60 11.64 -17.11
C ARG A 335 -9.03 10.34 -17.80
N HIS A 336 -8.12 9.61 -18.42
CA HIS A 336 -8.36 8.31 -19.08
C HIS A 336 -7.96 7.14 -18.18
N GLY A 337 -7.17 7.40 -17.13
CA GLY A 337 -6.63 6.37 -16.25
C GLY A 337 -5.26 5.87 -16.65
N GLY A 338 -4.47 6.77 -17.28
CA GLY A 338 -3.12 6.54 -17.76
C GLY A 338 -2.16 7.70 -17.43
N PRO A 339 -1.09 7.84 -18.22
CA PRO A 339 -0.71 7.00 -19.37
C PRO A 339 -0.40 5.55 -19.00
N ASN A 340 -0.67 4.63 -19.93
CA ASN A 340 -0.35 3.22 -19.80
C ASN A 340 -0.04 2.66 -21.19
N HIS A 341 1.14 2.06 -21.38
CA HIS A 341 1.63 1.71 -22.72
C HIS A 341 1.00 0.42 -23.31
N VAL A 342 0.19 -0.29 -22.51
CA VAL A 342 -0.53 -1.50 -22.95
C VAL A 342 -2.05 -1.36 -22.88
N GLY A 343 -2.57 -0.19 -22.48
CA GLY A 343 -4.00 0.07 -22.42
C GLY A 343 -4.69 -0.53 -21.19
N ASN A 344 -3.95 -0.87 -20.13
CA ASN A 344 -4.50 -1.30 -18.84
C ASN A 344 -4.90 -0.07 -17.99
N TRP A 345 -6.00 0.59 -18.39
CA TRP A 345 -6.45 1.82 -17.75
C TRP A 345 -6.98 1.55 -16.33
N CYS A 346 -6.55 2.38 -15.37
CA CYS A 346 -6.97 2.27 -13.98
C CYS A 346 -7.55 3.58 -13.45
N ASP A 347 -8.12 3.51 -12.26
CA ASP A 347 -8.48 4.68 -11.47
C ASP A 347 -7.38 5.00 -10.47
N ALA A 348 -7.38 6.22 -9.94
CA ALA A 348 -6.47 6.66 -8.88
C ALA A 348 -7.19 7.60 -7.90
N PRO A 349 -6.70 7.76 -6.67
CA PRO A 349 -7.31 8.69 -5.72
C PRO A 349 -7.28 10.15 -6.16
N ILE A 350 -6.32 10.52 -7.02
CA ILE A 350 -6.27 11.84 -7.66
C ILE A 350 -6.24 11.67 -9.17
N ILE A 351 -7.17 12.36 -9.85
CA ILE A 351 -7.26 12.42 -11.31
C ILE A 351 -6.92 13.82 -11.78
N VAL A 352 -6.05 13.89 -12.78
CA VAL A 352 -5.51 15.12 -13.36
C VAL A 352 -6.09 15.36 -14.76
N ASP A 353 -6.58 16.56 -15.01
CA ASP A 353 -6.89 17.09 -16.34
C ASP A 353 -5.84 18.17 -16.68
N ALA A 354 -4.74 17.73 -17.29
CA ALA A 354 -3.61 18.61 -17.62
C ALA A 354 -3.98 19.70 -18.65
N ASP A 355 -4.93 19.44 -19.56
CA ASP A 355 -5.39 20.40 -20.55
C ASP A 355 -6.05 21.63 -19.89
N ARG A 356 -6.67 21.41 -18.73
CA ARG A 356 -7.34 22.45 -17.94
C ARG A 356 -6.52 22.93 -16.73
N GLY A 357 -5.40 22.28 -16.44
CA GLY A 357 -4.56 22.57 -15.27
C GLY A 357 -5.27 22.31 -13.95
N ILE A 358 -6.20 21.34 -13.88
CA ILE A 358 -6.97 21.01 -12.68
C ILE A 358 -6.80 19.55 -12.28
N TRP A 359 -7.08 19.24 -11.02
CA TRP A 359 -7.09 17.89 -10.49
C TRP A 359 -8.23 17.69 -9.48
N THR A 360 -8.64 16.45 -9.32
CA THR A 360 -9.81 16.07 -8.51
C THR A 360 -9.47 14.95 -7.57
N ARG A 361 -9.81 15.11 -6.28
CA ARG A 361 -9.78 14.02 -5.28
C ARG A 361 -11.02 13.17 -5.46
N GLN A 362 -10.84 11.87 -5.58
CA GLN A 362 -11.92 10.88 -5.65
C GLN A 362 -12.34 10.38 -4.26
N SER A 363 -13.38 9.55 -4.19
CA SER A 363 -13.83 8.95 -2.94
C SER A 363 -12.71 8.13 -2.26
N SER A 364 -11.89 7.41 -3.03
CA SER A 364 -10.75 6.65 -2.53
C SER A 364 -9.75 7.50 -1.75
N TYR A 365 -9.43 8.72 -2.22
CA TYR A 365 -8.57 9.65 -1.49
C TYR A 365 -9.12 9.95 -0.08
N TRP A 366 -10.40 10.25 0.01
CA TRP A 366 -11.03 10.61 1.28
C TRP A 366 -11.14 9.41 2.23
N TYR A 367 -11.47 8.22 1.69
CA TYR A 367 -11.58 7.01 2.49
C TYR A 367 -10.23 6.53 3.02
N ILE A 368 -9.18 6.52 2.20
CA ILE A 368 -7.81 6.20 2.65
C ILE A 368 -7.35 7.19 3.73
N GLY A 369 -7.70 8.47 3.58
CA GLY A 369 -7.35 9.53 4.54
C GLY A 369 -7.88 9.29 5.96
N HIS A 370 -8.98 8.53 6.14
CA HIS A 370 -9.49 8.14 7.46
C HIS A 370 -8.53 7.21 8.21
N PHE A 371 -7.68 6.50 7.51
CA PHE A 371 -6.66 5.64 8.09
C PHE A 371 -5.31 6.35 8.13
N SER A 372 -4.81 6.78 6.99
CA SER A 372 -3.44 7.24 6.83
C SER A 372 -3.09 8.50 7.61
N ARG A 373 -4.07 9.41 7.78
CA ARG A 373 -3.88 10.66 8.53
C ARG A 373 -3.92 10.46 10.03
N TYR A 374 -4.63 9.45 10.52
CA TYR A 374 -4.95 9.31 11.94
C TYR A 374 -4.32 8.08 12.60
N ILE A 375 -4.03 7.02 11.85
CA ILE A 375 -3.25 5.87 12.33
C ILE A 375 -1.80 6.12 11.97
N LEU A 376 -1.00 6.58 12.93
CA LEU A 376 0.37 7.00 12.71
C LEU A 376 1.33 5.82 12.60
N PRO A 377 2.47 5.96 11.91
CA PRO A 377 3.53 4.96 11.96
C PRO A 377 3.95 4.65 13.40
N GLY A 378 4.08 3.35 13.70
CA GLY A 378 4.35 2.86 15.06
C GLY A 378 3.08 2.64 15.90
N ALA A 379 1.89 2.96 15.38
CA ALA A 379 0.65 2.59 16.03
C ALA A 379 0.53 1.07 16.20
N ARG A 380 -0.11 0.64 17.28
CA ARG A 380 -0.44 -0.77 17.51
C ARG A 380 -1.91 -1.00 17.21
N ARG A 381 -2.23 -1.95 16.30
CA ARG A 381 -3.62 -2.38 16.16
C ARG A 381 -4.11 -2.96 17.49
N LEU A 382 -5.34 -2.63 17.87
CA LEU A 382 -5.99 -3.16 19.05
C LEU A 382 -6.97 -4.26 18.67
N PHE A 383 -7.11 -5.25 19.54
CA PHE A 383 -8.17 -6.22 19.38
C PHE A 383 -9.54 -5.53 19.54
N SER A 384 -10.43 -5.77 18.58
CA SER A 384 -11.81 -5.26 18.63
C SER A 384 -12.78 -6.25 17.99
N THR A 385 -14.02 -6.27 18.52
CA THR A 385 -15.09 -7.04 17.90
C THR A 385 -15.74 -6.25 16.76
N GLN A 386 -16.36 -6.96 15.82
CA GLN A 386 -17.20 -6.35 14.79
C GLN A 386 -18.66 -6.30 15.26
N ALA A 387 -19.36 -5.23 14.90
CA ALA A 387 -20.78 -5.06 15.30
C ALA A 387 -21.72 -6.13 14.74
N GLY A 388 -21.36 -6.76 13.62
CA GLY A 388 -22.17 -7.83 12.98
C GLY A 388 -23.44 -7.34 12.31
N ASN A 389 -23.63 -6.03 12.15
CA ASN A 389 -24.83 -5.42 11.55
C ASN A 389 -24.53 -4.72 10.21
N GLY A 390 -23.34 -4.95 9.64
CA GLY A 390 -22.88 -4.31 8.40
C GLY A 390 -21.93 -3.13 8.61
N LEU A 391 -21.70 -2.71 9.88
CA LEU A 391 -20.58 -1.81 10.20
C LEU A 391 -19.28 -2.59 10.22
N GLU A 392 -18.27 -2.05 9.55
CA GLU A 392 -16.90 -2.57 9.55
C GLU A 392 -16.02 -1.64 10.37
N SER A 393 -15.12 -2.17 11.20
CA SER A 393 -14.31 -1.35 12.09
C SER A 393 -12.91 -1.90 12.33
N VAL A 394 -11.98 -0.98 12.65
CA VAL A 394 -10.63 -1.30 13.13
C VAL A 394 -10.23 -0.28 14.19
N ALA A 395 -9.48 -0.72 15.18
CA ALA A 395 -8.97 0.12 16.26
C ALA A 395 -7.45 0.05 16.36
N ALA A 396 -6.82 1.17 16.67
CA ALA A 396 -5.38 1.28 16.87
C ALA A 396 -5.04 2.27 18.01
N ARG A 397 -3.89 2.10 18.62
CA ARG A 397 -3.28 3.05 19.54
C ARG A 397 -2.02 3.63 18.94
N ASN A 398 -1.98 4.93 18.79
CA ASN A 398 -0.82 5.65 18.30
C ASN A 398 0.34 5.69 19.32
N PRO A 399 1.58 5.98 18.88
CA PRO A 399 2.73 6.11 19.76
C PRO A 399 2.59 7.20 20.84
N ASP A 400 1.81 8.24 20.58
CA ASP A 400 1.47 9.29 21.56
C ASP A 400 0.43 8.87 22.60
N GLY A 401 -0.09 7.63 22.49
CA GLY A 401 -1.14 7.07 23.35
C GLY A 401 -2.56 7.37 22.92
N SER A 402 -2.78 8.19 21.87
CA SER A 402 -4.11 8.47 21.34
C SER A 402 -4.75 7.19 20.77
N LEU A 403 -6.05 7.04 21.01
CA LEU A 403 -6.87 5.95 20.48
C LEU A 403 -7.51 6.38 19.17
N VAL A 404 -7.42 5.54 18.15
CA VAL A 404 -8.05 5.76 16.85
C VAL A 404 -8.95 4.58 16.51
N ILE A 405 -10.22 4.84 16.19
CA ILE A 405 -11.17 3.82 15.77
C ILE A 405 -11.78 4.30 14.46
N VAL A 406 -11.65 3.51 13.40
CA VAL A 406 -12.27 3.79 12.11
C VAL A 406 -13.49 2.87 11.95
N VAL A 407 -14.64 3.45 11.58
CA VAL A 407 -15.89 2.71 11.38
C VAL A 407 -16.49 3.10 10.03
N CYS A 408 -16.81 2.11 9.20
CA CYS A 408 -17.35 2.27 7.86
C CYS A 408 -18.74 1.65 7.73
N ASN A 409 -19.64 2.38 7.10
CA ASN A 409 -20.95 1.92 6.67
C ASN A 409 -21.06 2.02 5.14
N ARG A 410 -21.08 0.88 4.46
CA ARG A 410 -21.25 0.79 2.99
C ARG A 410 -22.70 0.55 2.57
N GLY A 411 -23.62 0.47 3.53
CA GLY A 411 -25.03 0.19 3.28
C GLY A 411 -25.85 1.45 2.98
N ASP A 412 -27.07 1.24 2.46
CA ASP A 412 -27.99 2.29 2.00
C ASP A 412 -28.82 2.95 3.13
N ARG A 413 -28.55 2.61 4.39
CA ARG A 413 -29.23 3.18 5.57
C ARG A 413 -28.24 3.50 6.69
N PRO A 414 -28.56 4.47 7.56
CA PRO A 414 -27.77 4.69 8.76
C PRO A 414 -27.75 3.43 9.65
N LEU A 415 -26.60 3.13 10.24
CA LEU A 415 -26.42 2.01 11.16
C LEU A 415 -25.90 2.51 12.50
N SER A 416 -26.47 1.98 13.58
CA SER A 416 -26.04 2.30 14.94
C SER A 416 -25.39 1.10 15.63
N ALA A 417 -24.42 1.40 16.51
CA ALA A 417 -23.76 0.43 17.39
C ALA A 417 -23.47 1.08 18.75
N ALA A 418 -23.35 0.24 19.78
CA ALA A 418 -22.68 0.63 21.01
C ALA A 418 -21.16 0.45 20.79
N LEU A 419 -20.40 1.52 20.97
CA LEU A 419 -18.94 1.48 21.02
C LEU A 419 -18.50 1.39 22.47
N ARG A 420 -17.87 0.30 22.88
CA ARG A 420 -17.35 0.10 24.22
C ARG A 420 -15.82 0.15 24.23
N ILE A 421 -15.26 0.88 25.19
CA ILE A 421 -13.81 1.03 25.38
C ILE A 421 -13.54 0.94 26.89
N ASP A 422 -12.87 -0.10 27.35
CA ASP A 422 -12.49 -0.27 28.77
C ASP A 422 -13.69 -0.09 29.75
N GLY A 423 -14.85 -0.62 29.40
CA GLY A 423 -16.07 -0.53 30.23
C GLY A 423 -16.84 0.79 30.15
N ALA A 424 -16.31 1.79 29.46
CA ALA A 424 -17.07 2.99 29.08
C ALA A 424 -17.67 2.80 27.68
N TRP A 425 -18.79 3.47 27.36
CA TRP A 425 -19.49 3.25 26.11
C TRP A 425 -20.03 4.54 25.48
N ALA A 426 -20.29 4.51 24.19
CA ALA A 426 -20.99 5.56 23.47
C ALA A 426 -21.94 4.95 22.43
N GLU A 427 -23.03 5.61 22.15
CA GLU A 427 -23.88 5.30 21.00
C GLU A 427 -23.30 5.97 19.75
N LEU A 428 -22.93 5.14 18.79
CA LEU A 428 -22.39 5.58 17.51
C LEU A 428 -23.41 5.35 16.41
N THR A 429 -23.70 6.38 15.63
CA THR A 429 -24.47 6.26 14.38
C THR A 429 -23.61 6.70 13.20
N VAL A 430 -23.47 5.83 12.19
CA VAL A 430 -22.76 6.09 10.95
C VAL A 430 -23.80 6.19 9.83
N PRO A 431 -23.87 7.34 9.12
CA PRO A 431 -24.81 7.50 8.00
C PRO A 431 -24.60 6.45 6.91
N ALA A 432 -25.58 6.29 6.03
CA ALA A 432 -25.41 5.51 4.81
C ALA A 432 -24.21 6.02 4.01
N HIS A 433 -23.46 5.10 3.40
CA HIS A 433 -22.31 5.40 2.55
C HIS A 433 -21.33 6.41 3.19
N ALA A 434 -20.92 6.11 4.42
CA ALA A 434 -20.07 6.99 5.22
C ALA A 434 -18.99 6.22 5.98
N ILE A 435 -17.92 6.93 6.27
CA ILE A 435 -16.83 6.47 7.13
C ILE A 435 -16.58 7.53 8.21
N GLN A 436 -16.33 7.09 9.42
CA GLN A 436 -15.99 7.94 10.56
C GLN A 436 -14.68 7.47 11.19
N THR A 437 -13.85 8.42 11.60
CA THR A 437 -12.69 8.19 12.46
C THR A 437 -12.95 8.85 13.81
N LEU A 438 -12.85 8.07 14.85
CA LEU A 438 -13.03 8.48 16.25
C LEU A 438 -11.66 8.55 16.92
N ILE A 439 -11.34 9.67 17.56
CA ILE A 439 -10.02 9.90 18.17
C ILE A 439 -10.22 10.23 19.64
N GLY A 440 -9.61 9.40 20.48
CA GLY A 440 -9.52 9.62 21.93
C GLY A 440 -8.19 10.22 22.32
N ASP A 441 -8.20 11.10 23.31
CA ASP A 441 -6.98 11.72 23.83
C ASP A 441 -5.99 10.68 24.38
N PRO A 442 -4.69 10.99 24.40
CA PRO A 442 -3.66 10.17 25.06
C PRO A 442 -4.01 9.90 26.52
N ARG A 443 -3.83 8.66 26.96
CA ARG A 443 -4.01 8.27 28.36
C ARG A 443 -2.67 7.88 28.99
#